data_5f4c55903b84b389bf21a62e45545e16
#
_entry.id   5f4c55903b84b389bf21a62e45545e16
#
_cell.length_a   1.000
_cell.length_b   1.000
_cell.length_c   1.000
_cell.angle_alpha   90.00
_cell.angle_beta   90.00
_cell.angle_gamma   90.00
#
_symmetry.space_group_name_H-M   'P 1'
#
loop_
_entity.id
_entity.type
_entity.pdbx_description
1 polymer ?
#
loop_
_entity_poly.entity_id
_entity_poly.type
_entity_poly.pdbx_seq_one_letter_code
_entity_poly.pdbx_strand_id
1 'polypeptide(L)'
;MPKKPLLKIGNKSLIQRVCERAKKVNPTRIIVATDSKKIKAHVEDIGFESILTSSKHRSGLDRVNEVANKLHFDEDEPILNIQGDEPFVPINMIQTVGESINKSSDICTASCKFENDEDMVNANNVKVVTSLNGYALYFSRTVIPNRFTKDAHIHYKHIGIYG
;
A
#
# COMPACT_ATOMS: atom_id res chain seq x y z
N MET A 1 6.26 3.94 -14.82
CA MET A 1 6.43 5.39 -15.10
C MET A 1 7.29 6.01 -14.00
N PRO A 2 8.54 6.38 -14.25
CA PRO A 2 9.50 6.75 -13.19
C PRO A 2 9.23 8.10 -12.48
N LYS A 3 8.15 8.82 -12.80
CA LYS A 3 7.79 10.10 -12.16
C LYS A 3 6.32 10.19 -11.74
N LYS A 4 5.61 9.06 -11.70
CA LYS A 4 4.19 9.02 -11.34
C LYS A 4 3.89 9.73 -10.00
N PRO A 5 4.68 9.56 -8.92
CA PRO A 5 4.42 10.23 -7.64
C PRO A 5 4.43 11.78 -7.70
N LEU A 6 5.10 12.37 -8.70
CA LEU A 6 5.16 13.84 -8.88
C LEU A 6 4.03 14.39 -9.76
N LEU A 7 3.21 13.54 -10.37
CA LEU A 7 2.04 13.99 -11.12
C LEU A 7 1.07 14.72 -10.19
N LYS A 8 0.48 15.80 -10.67
CA LYS A 8 -0.45 16.61 -9.89
C LYS A 8 -1.90 16.19 -10.14
N ILE A 9 -2.67 16.11 -9.06
CA ILE A 9 -4.13 16.11 -9.08
C ILE A 9 -4.58 17.42 -8.42
N GLY A 10 -5.09 18.35 -9.23
CA GLY A 10 -5.29 19.74 -8.82
C GLY A 10 -3.94 20.41 -8.51
N ASN A 11 -3.82 21.03 -7.35
CA ASN A 11 -2.63 21.79 -6.93
C ASN A 11 -1.56 20.95 -6.19
N LYS A 12 -1.83 19.67 -5.90
CA LYS A 12 -0.94 18.80 -5.09
C LYS A 12 -0.46 17.59 -5.89
N SER A 13 0.79 17.17 -5.66
CA SER A 13 1.32 15.94 -6.23
C SER A 13 0.66 14.69 -5.62
N LEU A 14 0.74 13.54 -6.32
CA LEU A 14 0.24 12.26 -5.79
C LEU A 14 0.88 11.94 -4.45
N ILE A 15 2.22 12.02 -4.36
CA ILE A 15 2.93 11.70 -3.12
C ILE A 15 2.54 12.65 -1.98
N GLN A 16 2.33 13.94 -2.26
CA GLN A 16 1.86 14.88 -1.24
C GLN A 16 0.51 14.45 -0.68
N ARG A 17 -0.43 14.03 -1.55
CA ARG A 17 -1.75 13.56 -1.11
C ARG A 17 -1.67 12.30 -0.28
N VAL A 18 -0.77 11.37 -0.64
CA VAL A 18 -0.53 10.15 0.15
C VAL A 18 0.01 10.50 1.54
N CYS A 19 1.02 11.37 1.62
CA CYS A 19 1.60 11.80 2.89
C CYS A 19 0.58 12.52 3.79
N GLU A 20 -0.20 13.45 3.22
CA GLU A 20 -1.26 14.15 3.95
C GLU A 20 -2.37 13.21 4.44
N ARG A 21 -2.64 12.13 3.69
CA ARG A 21 -3.60 11.11 4.08
C ARG A 21 -3.05 10.23 5.19
N ALA A 22 -1.80 9.78 5.08
CA ALA A 22 -1.11 9.04 6.13
C ALA A 22 -1.04 9.84 7.44
N LYS A 23 -0.82 11.16 7.37
CA LYS A 23 -0.79 12.04 8.56
C LYS A 23 -2.10 12.02 9.36
N LYS A 24 -3.24 11.73 8.72
CA LYS A 24 -4.55 11.73 9.39
C LYS A 24 -4.76 10.58 10.38
N VAL A 25 -3.94 9.55 10.34
CA VAL A 25 -3.97 8.46 11.33
C VAL A 25 -2.98 8.66 12.48
N ASN A 26 -2.37 9.85 12.57
CA ASN A 26 -1.43 10.23 13.61
C ASN A 26 -0.30 9.22 13.84
N PRO A 27 0.44 8.80 12.80
CA PRO A 27 1.58 7.92 12.98
C PRO A 27 2.71 8.65 13.73
N THR A 28 3.56 7.91 14.42
CA THR A 28 4.76 8.44 15.07
C THR A 28 5.68 9.12 14.05
N ARG A 29 5.77 8.56 12.83
CA ARG A 29 6.67 9.04 11.79
C ARG A 29 6.10 8.74 10.39
N ILE A 30 6.36 9.62 9.43
CA ILE A 30 6.04 9.42 8.01
C ILE A 30 7.33 9.59 7.23
N ILE A 31 7.73 8.53 6.51
CA ILE A 31 8.96 8.52 5.74
C ILE A 31 8.67 8.09 4.31
N VAL A 32 9.11 8.88 3.34
CA VAL A 32 9.02 8.51 1.93
C VAL A 32 10.32 7.86 1.47
N ALA A 33 10.26 6.57 1.21
CA ALA A 33 11.36 5.80 0.64
C ALA A 33 11.36 5.90 -0.89
N THR A 34 12.42 6.40 -1.49
CA THR A 34 12.52 6.60 -2.94
C THR A 34 13.94 6.45 -3.47
N ASP A 35 14.11 5.99 -4.71
CA ASP A 35 15.38 6.00 -5.43
C ASP A 35 15.62 7.26 -6.26
N SER A 36 14.64 8.16 -6.28
CA SER A 36 14.68 9.38 -7.08
C SER A 36 15.05 10.60 -6.24
N LYS A 37 16.21 11.21 -6.54
CA LYS A 37 16.62 12.47 -5.92
C LYS A 37 15.58 13.59 -6.11
N LYS A 38 14.83 13.59 -7.25
CA LYS A 38 13.78 14.57 -7.51
C LYS A 38 12.56 14.40 -6.62
N ILE A 39 12.17 13.13 -6.38
CA ILE A 39 11.05 12.83 -5.46
C ILE A 39 11.47 13.19 -4.04
N LYS A 40 12.70 12.82 -3.64
CA LYS A 40 13.24 13.17 -2.31
C LYS A 40 13.17 14.67 -2.08
N ALA A 41 13.77 15.49 -2.95
CA ALA A 41 13.76 16.94 -2.83
C ALA A 41 12.33 17.51 -2.72
N HIS A 42 11.41 17.06 -3.60
CA HIS A 42 10.01 17.48 -3.56
C HIS A 42 9.31 17.13 -2.24
N VAL A 43 9.58 15.95 -1.67
CA VAL A 43 8.99 15.50 -0.40
C VAL A 43 9.51 16.36 0.76
N GLU A 44 10.78 16.67 0.76
CA GLU A 44 11.41 17.55 1.75
C GLU A 44 10.87 19.00 1.64
N ASP A 45 10.70 19.54 0.42
CA ASP A 45 10.10 20.86 0.16
C ASP A 45 8.66 20.98 0.72
N ILE A 46 7.89 19.90 0.70
CA ILE A 46 6.53 19.89 1.26
C ILE A 46 6.47 19.50 2.73
N GLY A 47 7.62 19.42 3.41
CA GLY A 47 7.72 19.24 4.86
C GLY A 47 7.60 17.82 5.37
N PHE A 48 7.86 16.80 4.54
CA PHE A 48 7.91 15.40 4.95
C PHE A 48 9.34 14.85 4.88
N GLU A 49 9.61 13.83 5.69
CA GLU A 49 10.88 13.14 5.69
C GLU A 49 11.01 12.23 4.45
N SER A 50 12.20 12.19 3.85
CA SER A 50 12.47 11.29 2.73
C SER A 50 13.86 10.69 2.80
N ILE A 51 13.93 9.38 2.49
CA ILE A 51 15.17 8.61 2.47
C ILE A 51 15.44 8.08 1.07
N LEU A 52 16.65 8.37 0.59
CA LEU A 52 17.11 7.82 -0.69
C LEU A 52 17.53 6.36 -0.48
N THR A 53 16.94 5.48 -1.31
CA THR A 53 17.17 4.04 -1.30
C THR A 53 17.76 3.55 -2.61
N SER A 54 18.23 2.31 -2.63
CA SER A 54 18.77 1.68 -3.83
C SER A 54 17.74 1.64 -4.98
N SER A 55 18.19 1.89 -6.20
CA SER A 55 17.40 1.69 -7.42
C SER A 55 17.30 0.21 -7.84
N LYS A 56 18.02 -0.70 -7.15
CA LYS A 56 18.04 -2.13 -7.47
C LYS A 56 16.90 -2.92 -6.84
N HIS A 57 16.11 -2.32 -5.95
CA HIS A 57 14.97 -2.98 -5.34
C HIS A 57 13.91 -3.36 -6.37
N ARG A 58 13.43 -4.59 -6.26
CA ARG A 58 12.39 -5.15 -7.13
C ARG A 58 10.98 -4.94 -6.60
N SER A 59 10.84 -4.70 -5.30
CA SER A 59 9.55 -4.47 -4.65
C SER A 59 9.56 -3.25 -3.74
N GLY A 60 8.35 -2.75 -3.39
CA GLY A 60 8.18 -1.71 -2.39
C GLY A 60 8.60 -2.16 -1.00
N LEU A 61 8.39 -3.42 -0.66
CA LEU A 61 8.77 -4.00 0.64
C LEU A 61 10.28 -4.05 0.83
N ASP A 62 11.07 -4.44 -0.19
CA ASP A 62 12.53 -4.40 -0.12
C ASP A 62 13.03 -2.98 0.17
N ARG A 63 12.37 -1.98 -0.40
CA ARG A 63 12.69 -0.56 -0.20
C ARG A 63 12.37 -0.10 1.22
N VAL A 64 11.24 -0.53 1.77
CA VAL A 64 10.86 -0.26 3.17
C VAL A 64 11.85 -0.91 4.12
N ASN A 65 12.25 -2.16 3.87
CA ASN A 65 13.25 -2.86 4.66
C ASN A 65 14.61 -2.14 4.66
N GLU A 66 15.06 -1.59 3.52
CA GLU A 66 16.29 -0.77 3.49
C GLU A 66 16.18 0.44 4.42
N VAL A 67 15.00 1.10 4.46
CA VAL A 67 14.78 2.26 5.33
C VAL A 67 14.79 1.85 6.79
N ALA A 68 14.10 0.76 7.16
CA ALA A 68 14.09 0.23 8.53
C ALA A 68 15.51 -0.07 9.03
N ASN A 69 16.32 -0.74 8.21
CA ASN A 69 17.71 -1.03 8.52
C ASN A 69 18.56 0.25 8.66
N LYS A 70 18.41 1.23 7.77
CA LYS A 70 19.15 2.49 7.82
C LYS A 70 18.85 3.34 9.06
N LEU A 71 17.63 3.22 9.55
CA LEU A 71 17.15 3.97 10.72
C LEU A 71 17.26 3.17 12.02
N HIS A 72 17.74 1.93 11.95
CA HIS A 72 17.87 1.04 13.09
C HIS A 72 16.55 0.87 13.86
N PHE A 73 15.45 0.64 13.12
CA PHE A 73 14.16 0.33 13.73
C PHE A 73 14.25 -0.97 14.53
N ASP A 74 13.59 -1.00 15.66
CA ASP A 74 13.47 -2.21 16.47
C ASP A 74 12.70 -3.30 15.70
N GLU A 75 12.99 -4.58 15.99
CA GLU A 75 12.36 -5.71 15.29
C GLU A 75 10.84 -5.73 15.48
N ASP A 76 10.35 -5.23 16.61
CA ASP A 76 8.93 -5.17 16.96
C ASP A 76 8.25 -3.86 16.52
N GLU A 77 8.97 -2.93 15.85
CA GLU A 77 8.39 -1.66 15.46
C GLU A 77 7.41 -1.85 14.28
N PRO A 78 6.11 -1.50 14.46
CA PRO A 78 5.11 -1.69 13.42
C PRO A 78 5.32 -0.70 12.27
N ILE A 79 5.46 -1.22 11.06
CA ILE A 79 5.64 -0.43 9.84
C ILE A 79 4.43 -0.60 8.94
N LEU A 80 3.83 0.53 8.53
CA LEU A 80 2.75 0.57 7.56
C LEU A 80 3.25 1.10 6.22
N ASN A 81 3.22 0.26 5.19
CA ASN A 81 3.60 0.61 3.84
C ASN A 81 2.38 1.02 3.02
N ILE A 82 2.34 2.29 2.59
CA ILE A 82 1.33 2.84 1.69
C ILE A 82 2.01 3.18 0.37
N GLN A 83 1.44 2.71 -0.74
CA GLN A 83 2.00 2.97 -2.06
C GLN A 83 1.93 4.46 -2.41
N GLY A 84 3.03 5.01 -2.92
CA GLY A 84 3.13 6.46 -3.23
C GLY A 84 2.24 6.94 -4.39
N ASP A 85 1.50 6.04 -5.04
CA ASP A 85 0.55 6.30 -6.11
C ASP A 85 -0.92 5.97 -5.75
N GLU A 86 -1.19 5.75 -4.46
CA GLU A 86 -2.52 5.48 -3.89
C GLU A 86 -3.07 6.68 -3.08
N PRO A 87 -3.34 7.84 -3.73
CA PRO A 87 -3.71 9.08 -3.02
C PRO A 87 -5.11 9.02 -2.38
N PHE A 88 -5.91 8.01 -2.70
CA PHE A 88 -7.30 7.88 -2.27
C PHE A 88 -7.56 6.69 -1.34
N VAL A 89 -6.53 6.01 -0.83
CA VAL A 89 -6.71 4.95 0.17
C VAL A 89 -7.59 5.45 1.31
N PRO A 90 -8.68 4.77 1.67
CA PRO A 90 -9.56 5.18 2.76
C PRO A 90 -8.82 5.25 4.09
N ILE A 91 -9.07 6.31 4.88
CA ILE A 91 -8.37 6.53 6.16
C ILE A 91 -8.65 5.41 7.15
N ASN A 92 -9.91 4.97 7.22
CA ASN A 92 -10.31 3.84 8.06
C ASN A 92 -9.57 2.55 7.70
N MET A 93 -9.26 2.33 6.42
CA MET A 93 -8.47 1.18 5.98
C MET A 93 -7.01 1.27 6.48
N ILE A 94 -6.40 2.46 6.40
CA ILE A 94 -5.07 2.70 6.96
C ILE A 94 -5.05 2.39 8.46
N GLN A 95 -6.05 2.88 9.19
CA GLN A 95 -6.20 2.62 10.64
C GLN A 95 -6.36 1.13 10.92
N THR A 96 -7.29 0.46 10.22
CA THR A 96 -7.57 -0.98 10.44
C THR A 96 -6.34 -1.84 10.20
N VAL A 97 -5.58 -1.58 9.12
CA VAL A 97 -4.34 -2.34 8.85
C VAL A 97 -3.30 -2.05 9.93
N GLY A 98 -3.11 -0.77 10.33
CA GLY A 98 -2.18 -0.40 11.39
C GLY A 98 -2.52 -1.06 12.74
N GLU A 99 -3.80 -1.11 13.11
CA GLU A 99 -4.26 -1.77 14.35
C GLU A 99 -4.13 -3.30 14.30
N SER A 100 -4.20 -3.90 13.11
CA SER A 100 -4.14 -5.35 12.94
C SER A 100 -2.72 -5.89 13.09
N ILE A 101 -1.68 -5.11 12.79
CA ILE A 101 -0.28 -5.51 12.97
C ILE A 101 -0.01 -5.91 14.42
N ASN A 102 -0.58 -5.18 15.38
CA ASN A 102 -0.31 -5.38 16.80
C ASN A 102 -1.12 -6.54 17.43
N LYS A 103 -2.03 -7.19 16.69
CA LYS A 103 -3.02 -8.10 17.30
C LYS A 103 -2.83 -9.57 16.97
N SER A 104 -2.29 -9.96 15.82
CA SER A 104 -2.36 -11.39 15.45
C SER A 104 -1.49 -11.87 14.30
N SER A 105 -0.74 -11.02 13.62
CA SER A 105 -0.01 -11.43 12.41
C SER A 105 1.22 -10.59 12.17
N ASP A 106 2.28 -11.23 11.71
CA ASP A 106 3.52 -10.55 11.32
C ASP A 106 3.34 -9.67 10.09
N ILE A 107 2.36 -9.99 9.22
CA ILE A 107 2.02 -9.22 8.02
C ILE A 107 0.51 -9.12 7.87
N CYS A 108 0.02 -7.88 7.72
CA CYS A 108 -1.38 -7.57 7.43
C CYS A 108 -1.52 -6.84 6.10
N THR A 109 -2.63 -7.06 5.40
CA THR A 109 -3.00 -6.31 4.20
C THR A 109 -4.52 -6.10 4.16
N ALA A 110 -5.02 -5.36 3.18
CA ALA A 110 -6.44 -5.07 3.06
C ALA A 110 -7.05 -5.64 1.78
N SER A 111 -8.34 -5.94 1.85
CA SER A 111 -9.15 -6.29 0.68
C SER A 111 -10.54 -5.66 0.77
N CYS A 112 -11.19 -5.49 -0.38
CA CYS A 112 -12.59 -5.10 -0.48
C CYS A 112 -13.31 -5.95 -1.52
N LYS A 113 -14.64 -6.02 -1.43
CA LYS A 113 -15.44 -6.68 -2.45
C LYS A 113 -15.36 -5.91 -3.77
N PHE A 114 -15.42 -6.64 -4.89
CA PHE A 114 -15.65 -5.99 -6.18
C PHE A 114 -17.11 -5.52 -6.28
N GLU A 115 -17.31 -4.31 -6.79
CA GLU A 115 -18.63 -3.72 -6.97
C GLU A 115 -19.23 -4.07 -8.34
N ASN A 116 -18.39 -4.39 -9.32
CA ASN A 116 -18.81 -4.72 -10.68
C ASN A 116 -17.86 -5.70 -11.35
N ASP A 117 -18.34 -6.32 -12.42
CA ASP A 117 -17.62 -7.35 -13.18
C ASP A 117 -16.48 -6.78 -14.03
N GLU A 118 -16.60 -5.55 -14.50
CA GLU A 118 -15.57 -4.89 -15.32
C GLU A 118 -14.29 -4.71 -14.52
N ASP A 119 -14.40 -4.21 -13.29
CA ASP A 119 -13.26 -4.09 -12.38
C ASP A 119 -12.67 -5.45 -12.01
N MET A 120 -13.52 -6.46 -11.85
CA MET A 120 -13.06 -7.79 -11.49
C MET A 120 -12.24 -8.46 -12.60
N VAL A 121 -12.61 -8.31 -13.88
CA VAL A 121 -11.83 -8.88 -15.00
C VAL A 121 -10.60 -8.08 -15.34
N ASN A 122 -10.49 -6.84 -14.86
CA ASN A 122 -9.33 -5.98 -15.10
C ASN A 122 -8.09 -6.56 -14.41
N ALA A 123 -7.06 -6.90 -15.19
CA ALA A 123 -5.79 -7.47 -14.70
C ALA A 123 -4.98 -6.51 -13.79
N ASN A 124 -5.26 -5.20 -13.82
CA ASN A 124 -4.63 -4.25 -12.90
C ASN A 124 -5.17 -4.37 -11.49
N ASN A 125 -6.38 -4.88 -11.30
CA ASN A 125 -6.95 -5.18 -10.01
C ASN A 125 -6.52 -6.58 -9.57
N VAL A 126 -5.75 -6.70 -8.51
CA VAL A 126 -5.33 -8.00 -7.97
C VAL A 126 -6.49 -8.60 -7.17
N LYS A 127 -6.81 -9.87 -7.44
CA LYS A 127 -7.81 -10.66 -6.71
C LYS A 127 -7.12 -11.38 -5.57
N VAL A 128 -7.85 -11.61 -4.50
CA VAL A 128 -7.38 -12.40 -3.36
C VAL A 128 -8.43 -13.38 -2.93
N VAL A 129 -8.03 -14.61 -2.64
CA VAL A 129 -8.85 -15.59 -1.93
C VAL A 129 -8.33 -15.76 -0.53
N THR A 130 -9.27 -15.92 0.43
CA THR A 130 -8.95 -16.01 1.85
C THR A 130 -9.48 -17.30 2.45
N SER A 131 -8.85 -17.75 3.52
CA SER A 131 -9.42 -18.78 4.39
C SER A 131 -10.64 -18.24 5.15
N LEU A 132 -11.37 -19.13 5.82
CA LEU A 132 -12.50 -18.74 6.70
C LEU A 132 -12.06 -17.84 7.86
N ASN A 133 -10.79 -17.93 8.26
CA ASN A 133 -10.20 -17.12 9.34
C ASN A 133 -9.60 -15.80 8.82
N GLY A 134 -9.82 -15.44 7.55
CA GLY A 134 -9.37 -14.18 6.97
C GLY A 134 -7.92 -14.16 6.47
N TYR A 135 -7.16 -15.25 6.58
CA TYR A 135 -5.81 -15.31 6.03
C TYR A 135 -5.82 -15.39 4.51
N ALA A 136 -4.99 -14.58 3.84
CA ALA A 136 -4.81 -14.66 2.40
C ALA A 136 -4.17 -15.99 2.02
N LEU A 137 -4.80 -16.70 1.07
CA LEU A 137 -4.32 -17.98 0.55
C LEU A 137 -3.60 -17.80 -0.78
N TYR A 138 -4.11 -16.92 -1.65
CA TYR A 138 -3.55 -16.69 -2.97
C TYR A 138 -3.97 -15.35 -3.55
N PHE A 139 -3.03 -14.70 -4.27
CA PHE A 139 -3.25 -13.47 -5.02
C PHE A 139 -3.09 -13.73 -6.51
N SER A 140 -3.97 -13.15 -7.33
CA SER A 140 -3.93 -13.35 -8.78
C SER A 140 -4.36 -12.10 -9.55
N ARG A 141 -3.79 -11.89 -10.72
CA ARG A 141 -4.29 -10.91 -11.70
C ARG A 141 -5.44 -11.46 -12.54
N THR A 142 -5.55 -12.79 -12.68
CA THR A 142 -6.72 -13.44 -13.26
C THR A 142 -7.83 -13.55 -12.21
N VAL A 143 -9.06 -13.78 -12.66
CA VAL A 143 -10.22 -13.94 -11.76
C VAL A 143 -10.08 -15.23 -10.97
N ILE A 144 -10.11 -15.11 -9.64
CA ILE A 144 -10.12 -16.21 -8.67
C ILE A 144 -11.15 -15.93 -7.56
N PRO A 145 -11.90 -16.95 -7.07
CA PRO A 145 -12.05 -18.28 -7.68
C PRO A 145 -12.71 -18.19 -9.06
N ASN A 146 -12.56 -19.23 -9.88
CA ASN A 146 -13.23 -19.26 -11.17
C ASN A 146 -14.75 -19.21 -10.97
N ARG A 147 -15.45 -18.43 -11.80
CA ARG A 147 -16.93 -18.42 -11.85
C ARG A 147 -17.42 -19.62 -12.64
N PHE A 148 -17.88 -20.63 -11.97
CA PHE A 148 -18.60 -21.72 -12.61
C PHE A 148 -20.09 -21.39 -12.80
N THR A 149 -20.68 -20.63 -11.87
CA THR A 149 -22.07 -20.13 -11.95
C THR A 149 -22.11 -18.64 -11.58
N LYS A 150 -23.07 -17.87 -12.12
CA LYS A 150 -23.17 -16.41 -11.93
C LYS A 150 -23.34 -15.97 -10.46
N ASP A 151 -23.85 -16.83 -9.59
CA ASP A 151 -24.31 -16.44 -8.26
C ASP A 151 -23.46 -16.99 -7.10
N ALA A 152 -22.33 -17.67 -7.38
CA ALA A 152 -21.73 -18.54 -6.37
C ALA A 152 -20.65 -17.93 -5.48
N HIS A 153 -19.96 -16.84 -5.86
CA HIS A 153 -18.77 -16.41 -5.10
C HIS A 153 -18.63 -14.90 -5.02
N ILE A 154 -18.32 -14.41 -3.80
CA ILE A 154 -17.87 -13.06 -3.59
C ILE A 154 -16.39 -12.99 -3.94
N HIS A 155 -16.05 -12.09 -4.86
CA HIS A 155 -14.66 -11.83 -5.25
C HIS A 155 -14.13 -10.63 -4.49
N TYR A 156 -12.88 -10.73 -4.02
CA TYR A 156 -12.20 -9.68 -3.29
C TYR A 156 -11.05 -9.09 -4.08
N LYS A 157 -11.00 -7.77 -4.11
CA LYS A 157 -9.89 -6.98 -4.63
C LYS A 157 -8.89 -6.75 -3.51
N HIS A 158 -7.63 -7.10 -3.74
CA HIS A 158 -6.53 -6.75 -2.86
C HIS A 158 -6.21 -5.26 -2.97
N ILE A 159 -6.00 -4.61 -1.85
CA ILE A 159 -5.56 -3.21 -1.75
C ILE A 159 -4.10 -3.21 -1.30
N GLY A 160 -3.24 -2.54 -2.07
CA GLY A 160 -1.78 -2.55 -1.90
C GLY A 160 -1.26 -1.78 -0.69
N ILE A 161 -1.91 -1.95 0.47
CA ILE A 161 -1.44 -1.45 1.76
C ILE A 161 -1.00 -2.65 2.61
N TYR A 162 0.14 -2.53 3.28
CA TYR A 162 0.72 -3.61 4.08
C TYR A 162 1.18 -3.09 5.44
N GLY A 163 0.93 -3.86 6.43
CA GLY A 163 1.46 -3.68 7.75
C GLY A 163 2.35 -4.81 8.15
#